data_68dabe606d1021f6ebe6071cbc894c03
#
_entry.id   68dabe606d1021f6ebe6071cbc894c03
#
_cell.length_a   1.000
_cell.length_b   1.000
_cell.length_c   1.000
_cell.angle_alpha   90.00
_cell.angle_beta   90.00
_cell.angle_gamma   90.00
#
_symmetry.space_group_name_H-M   'P 1'
#
loop_
_entity.id
_entity.type
_entity.pdbx_description
1 polymer ?
#
loop_
_entity_poly.entity_id
_entity_poly.type
_entity_poly.pdbx_seq_one_letter_code
_entity_poly.pdbx_strand_id
1 'polypeptide(L)'
;MNSEIVILMPVYNPRAEIINYIKKLKKERYSIVVVNDGSDEKYHSIFESLVDDCTIINYPVSKGKGNAIKKGLNFIKENNQDRKGILILEEDYPIDKMTQLNELFKQEKIFFIHTKGKRIFSKIFSMIYHQEFKNVDSRIIGFSMKYLDQMLKVDENCYEVQVLIECVQKEITVKEIVVDQNKECFHLKNNNRNILYVIFLHLFRFISSSVISSVIDVLLAWLLLDVLKIWMTSDFWRIAIASL
;
A
#
# COMPACT_ATOMS: atom_id res chain seq x y z
N MET A 1 14.39 25.13 -9.18
CA MET A 1 14.82 23.86 -8.55
C MET A 1 14.10 22.72 -9.26
N ASN A 2 14.80 21.74 -9.82
CA ASN A 2 14.15 20.54 -10.31
C ASN A 2 13.56 19.82 -9.09
N SER A 3 12.28 19.49 -9.15
CA SER A 3 11.66 18.75 -8.04
C SER A 3 12.32 17.37 -7.95
N GLU A 4 12.83 17.05 -6.77
CA GLU A 4 13.51 15.79 -6.51
C GLU A 4 12.54 14.60 -6.39
N ILE A 5 11.25 14.86 -6.52
CA ILE A 5 10.17 13.86 -6.41
C ILE A 5 9.38 13.76 -7.72
N VAL A 6 8.80 12.59 -7.95
CA VAL A 6 7.84 12.34 -9.02
C VAL A 6 6.44 12.26 -8.43
N ILE A 7 5.50 12.96 -9.05
CA ILE A 7 4.08 12.88 -8.70
C ILE A 7 3.43 11.85 -9.61
N LEU A 8 2.84 10.81 -9.02
CA LEU A 8 2.07 9.78 -9.71
C LEU A 8 0.59 9.98 -9.43
N MET A 9 -0.20 10.16 -10.48
CA MET A 9 -1.65 10.36 -10.39
C MET A 9 -2.39 9.26 -11.13
N PRO A 10 -2.95 8.25 -10.44
CA PRO A 10 -3.91 7.33 -11.03
C PRO A 10 -5.24 8.04 -11.21
N VAL A 11 -5.79 8.01 -12.42
CA VAL A 11 -6.95 8.83 -12.80
C VAL A 11 -7.97 7.98 -13.56
N TYR A 12 -9.24 8.07 -13.15
CA TYR A 12 -10.37 7.47 -13.84
C TYR A 12 -11.53 8.46 -13.88
N ASN A 13 -12.02 8.80 -15.06
CA ASN A 13 -13.12 9.74 -15.31
C ASN A 13 -12.90 11.09 -14.56
N PRO A 14 -11.81 11.81 -14.86
CA PRO A 14 -11.42 12.99 -14.10
C PRO A 14 -12.39 14.15 -14.30
N ARG A 15 -12.43 15.05 -13.30
CA ARG A 15 -13.06 16.36 -13.45
C ARG A 15 -12.12 17.33 -14.16
N ALA A 16 -12.67 18.37 -14.79
CA ALA A 16 -11.89 19.35 -15.53
C ALA A 16 -10.88 20.14 -14.67
N GLU A 17 -11.14 20.24 -13.37
CA GLU A 17 -10.26 20.90 -12.39
C GLU A 17 -8.85 20.30 -12.34
N ILE A 18 -8.69 19.03 -12.71
CA ILE A 18 -7.39 18.37 -12.78
C ILE A 18 -6.42 19.10 -13.71
N ILE A 19 -6.93 19.72 -14.79
CA ILE A 19 -6.12 20.48 -15.76
C ILE A 19 -5.41 21.63 -15.05
N ASN A 20 -6.14 22.42 -14.29
CA ASN A 20 -5.58 23.56 -13.57
C ASN A 20 -4.61 23.11 -12.47
N TYR A 21 -4.89 21.99 -11.82
CA TYR A 21 -4.04 21.45 -10.79
C TYR A 21 -2.69 20.98 -11.37
N ILE A 22 -2.70 20.19 -12.45
CA ILE A 22 -1.49 19.71 -13.12
C ILE A 22 -0.66 20.89 -13.65
N LYS A 23 -1.29 21.91 -14.26
CA LYS A 23 -0.59 23.11 -14.72
C LYS A 23 0.11 23.87 -13.58
N LYS A 24 -0.52 23.93 -12.39
CA LYS A 24 0.11 24.52 -11.20
C LYS A 24 1.32 23.70 -10.74
N LEU A 25 1.18 22.36 -10.69
CA LEU A 25 2.30 21.46 -10.35
C LEU A 25 3.47 21.61 -11.32
N LYS A 26 3.19 21.72 -12.62
CA LYS A 26 4.22 21.95 -13.64
C LYS A 26 4.94 23.28 -13.45
N LYS A 27 4.24 24.36 -13.12
CA LYS A 27 4.85 25.65 -12.81
C LYS A 27 5.86 25.56 -11.66
N GLU A 28 5.58 24.72 -10.67
CA GLU A 28 6.49 24.40 -9.55
C GLU A 28 7.59 23.39 -9.95
N ARG A 29 7.65 23.00 -11.23
CA ARG A 29 8.65 22.10 -11.84
C ARG A 29 8.61 20.67 -11.29
N TYR A 30 7.46 20.18 -10.88
CA TYR A 30 7.29 18.77 -10.54
C TYR A 30 7.31 17.90 -11.81
N SER A 31 7.91 16.71 -11.71
CA SER A 31 7.76 15.65 -12.69
C SER A 31 6.44 14.94 -12.43
N ILE A 32 5.56 14.85 -13.43
CA ILE A 32 4.20 14.35 -13.23
C ILE A 32 3.95 13.19 -14.18
N VAL A 33 3.48 12.08 -13.63
CA VAL A 33 3.04 10.89 -14.37
C VAL A 33 1.57 10.66 -14.06
N VAL A 34 0.73 10.78 -15.07
CA VAL A 34 -0.71 10.52 -15.01
C VAL A 34 -0.96 9.15 -15.62
N VAL A 35 -1.69 8.28 -14.92
CA VAL A 35 -2.13 6.99 -15.45
C VAL A 35 -3.63 7.03 -15.62
N ASN A 36 -4.08 7.08 -16.88
CA ASN A 36 -5.49 6.98 -17.25
C ASN A 36 -5.92 5.51 -17.20
N ASP A 37 -6.67 5.14 -16.18
CA ASP A 37 -7.18 3.78 -15.96
C ASP A 37 -8.45 3.51 -16.79
N GLY A 38 -8.39 3.71 -18.10
CA GLY A 38 -9.47 3.39 -19.01
C GLY A 38 -10.70 4.28 -18.83
N SER A 39 -10.50 5.59 -18.73
CA SER A 39 -11.61 6.56 -18.66
C SER A 39 -12.47 6.53 -19.92
N ASP A 40 -13.77 6.84 -19.76
CA ASP A 40 -14.73 6.91 -20.85
C ASP A 40 -14.31 7.94 -21.90
N GLU A 41 -14.75 7.75 -23.15
CA GLU A 41 -14.39 8.58 -24.31
C GLU A 41 -14.64 10.08 -24.10
N LYS A 42 -15.74 10.44 -23.41
CA LYS A 42 -16.08 11.83 -23.10
C LYS A 42 -15.04 12.59 -22.28
N TYR A 43 -14.07 11.89 -21.64
CA TYR A 43 -12.98 12.50 -20.87
C TYR A 43 -11.67 12.59 -21.67
N HIS A 44 -11.60 12.08 -22.91
CA HIS A 44 -10.36 12.07 -23.71
C HIS A 44 -9.81 13.50 -23.91
N SER A 45 -10.67 14.48 -24.14
CA SER A 45 -10.27 15.88 -24.33
C SER A 45 -9.51 16.46 -23.10
N ILE A 46 -9.81 15.96 -21.90
CA ILE A 46 -9.08 16.37 -20.68
C ILE A 46 -7.63 15.87 -20.76
N PHE A 47 -7.43 14.59 -21.12
CA PHE A 47 -6.09 14.03 -21.25
C PHE A 47 -5.31 14.65 -22.40
N GLU A 48 -5.94 14.90 -23.54
CA GLU A 48 -5.31 15.59 -24.68
C GLU A 48 -4.79 16.97 -24.29
N SER A 49 -5.52 17.71 -23.46
CA SER A 49 -5.09 19.03 -22.98
C SER A 49 -3.91 19.00 -22.02
N LEU A 50 -3.50 17.82 -21.54
CA LEU A 50 -2.43 17.62 -20.56
C LEU A 50 -1.14 17.06 -21.17
N VAL A 51 -1.10 16.72 -22.45
CA VAL A 51 0.04 16.05 -23.11
C VAL A 51 1.33 16.83 -22.97
N ASP A 52 1.25 18.16 -23.04
CA ASP A 52 2.44 19.05 -22.90
C ASP A 52 2.83 19.28 -21.44
N ASP A 53 1.97 18.94 -20.49
CA ASP A 53 2.15 19.27 -19.09
C ASP A 53 2.64 18.10 -18.22
N CYS A 54 2.38 16.86 -18.63
CA CYS A 54 2.75 15.66 -17.90
C CYS A 54 2.92 14.44 -18.81
N THR A 55 3.56 13.39 -18.31
CA THR A 55 3.56 12.08 -18.98
C THR A 55 2.25 11.39 -18.76
N ILE A 56 1.58 10.93 -19.82
CA ILE A 56 0.31 10.22 -19.75
C ILE A 56 0.50 8.77 -20.18
N ILE A 57 0.05 7.84 -19.33
CA ILE A 57 -0.01 6.41 -19.61
C ILE A 57 -1.48 6.02 -19.73
N ASN A 58 -1.88 5.48 -20.88
CA ASN A 58 -3.26 5.12 -21.11
C ASN A 58 -3.49 3.61 -21.02
N TYR A 59 -4.60 3.23 -20.37
CA TYR A 59 -5.22 1.92 -20.51
C TYR A 59 -6.47 2.01 -21.39
N PRO A 60 -6.71 1.01 -22.25
CA PRO A 60 -7.93 0.98 -23.04
C PRO A 60 -9.17 0.62 -22.22
N VAL A 61 -8.98 -0.11 -21.11
CA VAL A 61 -10.04 -0.56 -20.20
C VAL A 61 -9.53 -0.47 -18.79
N SER A 62 -10.36 -0.01 -17.85
CA SER A 62 -10.00 0.09 -16.44
C SER A 62 -9.63 -1.28 -15.86
N LYS A 63 -8.47 -1.32 -15.19
CA LYS A 63 -7.98 -2.47 -14.44
C LYS A 63 -7.99 -2.22 -12.93
N GLY A 64 -8.45 -1.05 -12.53
CA GLY A 64 -8.52 -0.62 -11.16
C GLY A 64 -7.30 0.17 -10.69
N LYS A 65 -7.52 0.97 -9.68
CA LYS A 65 -6.56 1.93 -9.12
C LYS A 65 -5.19 1.34 -8.82
N GLY A 66 -5.14 0.21 -8.12
CA GLY A 66 -3.87 -0.42 -7.74
C GLY A 66 -3.04 -0.84 -8.96
N ASN A 67 -3.70 -1.34 -10.02
CA ASN A 67 -3.04 -1.62 -11.30
C ASN A 67 -2.49 -0.35 -11.94
N ALA A 68 -3.26 0.74 -11.94
CA ALA A 68 -2.82 2.03 -12.46
C ALA A 68 -1.59 2.55 -11.69
N ILE A 69 -1.61 2.45 -10.36
CA ILE A 69 -0.46 2.80 -9.50
C ILE A 69 0.76 1.97 -9.90
N LYS A 70 0.65 0.64 -9.95
CA LYS A 70 1.77 -0.24 -10.31
C LYS A 70 2.34 0.07 -11.70
N LYS A 71 1.49 0.36 -12.66
CA LYS A 71 1.94 0.74 -14.01
C LYS A 71 2.76 2.04 -13.99
N GLY A 72 2.25 3.04 -13.27
CA GLY A 72 2.98 4.28 -13.09
C GLY A 72 4.31 4.10 -12.36
N LEU A 73 4.34 3.26 -11.30
CA LEU A 73 5.56 2.94 -10.56
C LEU A 73 6.61 2.22 -11.43
N ASN A 74 6.18 1.27 -12.30
CA ASN A 74 7.08 0.62 -13.25
C ASN A 74 7.66 1.63 -14.24
N PHE A 75 6.83 2.50 -14.80
CA PHE A 75 7.29 3.57 -15.68
C PHE A 75 8.31 4.48 -14.99
N ILE A 76 8.05 4.89 -13.74
CA ILE A 76 8.95 5.71 -12.95
C ILE A 76 10.28 4.98 -12.70
N LYS A 77 10.24 3.69 -12.40
CA LYS A 77 11.42 2.86 -12.22
C LYS A 77 12.34 2.87 -13.45
N GLU A 78 11.74 2.82 -14.63
CA GLU A 78 12.47 2.78 -15.90
C GLU A 78 13.02 4.14 -16.32
N ASN A 79 12.34 5.24 -15.98
CA ASN A 79 12.59 6.56 -16.57
C ASN A 79 13.04 7.66 -15.58
N ASN A 80 12.94 7.43 -14.26
CA ASN A 80 13.11 8.48 -13.24
C ASN A 80 13.92 8.01 -12.02
N GLN A 81 14.92 7.15 -12.21
CA GLN A 81 15.70 6.56 -11.11
C GLN A 81 16.56 7.57 -10.32
N ASP A 82 16.85 8.72 -10.90
CA ASP A 82 17.61 9.82 -10.29
C ASP A 82 16.81 10.63 -9.26
N ARG A 83 15.51 10.35 -9.12
CA ARG A 83 14.62 11.04 -8.19
C ARG A 83 14.75 10.50 -6.77
N LYS A 84 14.46 11.34 -5.77
CA LYS A 84 14.55 10.96 -4.35
C LYS A 84 13.32 10.21 -3.84
N GLY A 85 12.16 10.45 -4.45
CA GLY A 85 10.93 9.80 -4.01
C GLY A 85 9.75 9.97 -4.94
N ILE A 86 8.67 9.31 -4.57
CA ILE A 86 7.41 9.26 -5.30
C ILE A 86 6.29 9.70 -4.38
N LEU A 87 5.42 10.57 -4.90
CA LEU A 87 4.20 10.99 -4.25
C LEU A 87 3.00 10.54 -5.08
N ILE A 88 2.25 9.57 -4.59
CA ILE A 88 0.98 9.13 -5.20
C ILE A 88 -0.10 10.07 -4.73
N LEU A 89 -0.79 10.73 -5.66
CA LEU A 89 -1.89 11.65 -5.41
C LEU A 89 -3.16 11.15 -6.10
N GLU A 90 -4.20 10.90 -5.32
CA GLU A 90 -5.55 10.60 -5.82
C GLU A 90 -6.49 11.81 -5.69
N GLU A 91 -6.02 12.85 -5.03
CA GLU A 91 -6.76 14.08 -4.77
C GLU A 91 -5.82 15.28 -4.75
N ASP A 92 -6.38 16.48 -4.80
CA ASP A 92 -5.58 17.71 -4.66
C ASP A 92 -4.90 17.74 -3.30
N TYR A 93 -3.64 18.06 -3.34
CA TYR A 93 -2.90 18.44 -2.16
C TYR A 93 -2.45 19.91 -2.30
N PRO A 94 -2.57 20.74 -1.24
CA PRO A 94 -2.15 22.14 -1.32
C PRO A 94 -0.69 22.27 -1.75
N ILE A 95 -0.45 22.93 -2.87
CA ILE A 95 0.88 22.99 -3.49
C ILE A 95 1.87 23.74 -2.60
N ASP A 96 1.41 24.75 -1.87
CA ASP A 96 2.19 25.51 -0.88
C ASP A 96 2.71 24.62 0.26
N LYS A 97 2.02 23.50 0.57
CA LYS A 97 2.43 22.52 1.58
C LYS A 97 3.33 21.43 1.04
N MET A 98 3.48 21.30 -0.27
CA MET A 98 4.32 20.24 -0.86
C MET A 98 5.80 20.37 -0.48
N THR A 99 6.30 21.58 -0.26
CA THR A 99 7.68 21.79 0.18
C THR A 99 7.98 21.13 1.52
N GLN A 100 6.98 21.03 2.41
CA GLN A 100 7.12 20.32 3.70
C GLN A 100 7.32 18.81 3.51
N LEU A 101 6.82 18.22 2.43
CA LEU A 101 6.99 16.81 2.13
C LEU A 101 8.42 16.48 1.70
N ASN A 102 9.16 17.44 1.14
CA ASN A 102 10.56 17.23 0.73
C ASN A 102 11.44 16.79 1.90
N GLU A 103 11.18 17.29 3.11
CA GLU A 103 11.92 16.86 4.31
C GLU A 103 11.64 15.40 4.68
N LEU A 104 10.44 14.89 4.41
CA LEU A 104 10.08 13.50 4.64
C LEU A 104 10.81 12.56 3.66
N PHE A 105 10.91 12.97 2.40
CA PHE A 105 11.69 12.23 1.41
C PHE A 105 13.18 12.20 1.74
N LYS A 106 13.75 13.30 2.22
CA LYS A 106 15.14 13.35 2.70
C LYS A 106 15.39 12.42 3.89
N GLN A 107 14.41 12.25 4.77
CA GLN A 107 14.47 11.32 5.90
C GLN A 107 14.23 9.87 5.46
N GLU A 108 14.06 9.62 4.17
CA GLU A 108 13.82 8.29 3.61
C GLU A 108 12.65 7.55 4.25
N LYS A 109 11.56 8.24 4.52
CA LYS A 109 10.36 7.70 5.18
C LYS A 109 9.27 7.33 4.19
N ILE A 110 8.39 6.43 4.63
CA ILE A 110 7.07 6.23 4.05
C ILE A 110 6.10 7.08 4.86
N PHE A 111 5.23 7.83 4.18
CA PHE A 111 4.25 8.65 4.85
C PHE A 111 2.90 8.60 4.15
N PHE A 112 1.85 8.73 4.95
CA PHE A 112 0.47 8.80 4.51
C PHE A 112 -0.10 10.16 4.90
N ILE A 113 -0.80 10.77 3.95
CA ILE A 113 -1.50 12.02 4.20
C ILE A 113 -2.99 11.76 4.08
N HIS A 114 -3.73 12.06 5.11
CA HIS A 114 -5.16 11.82 5.14
C HIS A 114 -5.92 12.96 5.81
N THR A 115 -7.17 13.09 5.43
CA THR A 115 -8.14 13.94 6.11
C THR A 115 -8.73 13.21 7.31
N LYS A 116 -9.36 13.94 8.24
CA LYS A 116 -10.12 13.34 9.34
C LYS A 116 -11.20 12.40 8.77
N GLY A 117 -10.97 11.11 8.82
CA GLY A 117 -11.83 10.09 8.22
C GLY A 117 -12.59 9.21 9.21
N LYS A 118 -13.31 8.21 8.70
CA LYS A 118 -14.05 7.24 9.49
C LYS A 118 -13.11 6.34 10.29
N ARG A 119 -13.12 6.49 11.61
CA ARG A 119 -12.20 5.84 12.54
C ARG A 119 -12.43 4.33 12.76
N ILE A 120 -13.54 3.76 12.26
CA ILE A 120 -13.93 2.36 12.58
C ILE A 120 -12.89 1.38 12.01
N PHE A 121 -12.55 1.50 10.73
CA PHE A 121 -11.56 0.62 10.09
C PHE A 121 -10.17 0.78 10.69
N SER A 122 -9.78 2.01 11.00
CA SER A 122 -8.49 2.29 11.66
C SER A 122 -8.41 1.65 13.04
N LYS A 123 -9.50 1.69 13.83
CA LYS A 123 -9.55 1.03 15.13
C LYS A 123 -9.41 -0.49 15.00
N ILE A 124 -10.14 -1.12 14.06
CA ILE A 124 -10.04 -2.56 13.81
C ILE A 124 -8.61 -2.92 13.39
N PHE A 125 -8.03 -2.17 12.44
CA PHE A 125 -6.69 -2.39 11.96
C PHE A 125 -5.65 -2.20 13.08
N SER A 126 -5.77 -1.14 13.89
CA SER A 126 -4.90 -0.88 15.02
C SER A 126 -4.94 -1.99 16.07
N MET A 127 -6.13 -2.55 16.32
CA MET A 127 -6.31 -3.66 17.26
C MET A 127 -5.63 -4.94 16.74
N ILE A 128 -5.75 -5.23 15.43
CA ILE A 128 -5.18 -6.43 14.81
C ILE A 128 -3.66 -6.40 14.81
N TYR A 129 -3.08 -5.24 14.46
CA TYR A 129 -1.64 -5.08 14.29
C TYR A 129 -0.93 -4.52 15.53
N HIS A 130 -1.65 -4.30 16.64
CA HIS A 130 -1.13 -3.75 17.89
C HIS A 130 -0.35 -2.42 17.70
N GLN A 131 -0.73 -1.64 16.70
CA GLN A 131 -0.13 -0.36 16.36
C GLN A 131 -1.23 0.67 16.05
N GLU A 132 -1.11 1.88 16.57
CA GLU A 132 -2.11 2.93 16.35
C GLU A 132 -2.02 3.50 14.93
N PHE A 133 -3.14 3.45 14.18
CA PHE A 133 -3.32 4.07 12.87
C PHE A 133 -4.48 5.06 12.89
N LYS A 134 -4.23 6.28 12.41
CA LYS A 134 -5.25 7.34 12.37
C LYS A 134 -6.25 7.13 11.24
N ASN A 135 -5.75 6.68 10.08
CA ASN A 135 -6.59 6.38 8.94
C ASN A 135 -5.91 5.34 8.01
N VAL A 136 -6.60 4.25 7.71
CA VAL A 136 -6.12 3.20 6.79
C VAL A 136 -6.51 3.45 5.33
N ASP A 137 -7.38 4.43 5.08
CA ASP A 137 -7.85 4.82 3.74
C ASP A 137 -7.25 6.17 3.35
N SER A 138 -5.94 6.18 3.19
CA SER A 138 -5.21 7.39 2.77
C SER A 138 -5.17 7.48 1.25
N ARG A 139 -5.44 8.65 0.70
CA ARG A 139 -5.42 8.90 -0.75
C ARG A 139 -4.13 9.53 -1.23
N ILE A 140 -3.23 9.82 -0.31
CA ILE A 140 -1.93 10.39 -0.62
C ILE A 140 -0.88 9.58 0.12
N ILE A 141 0.02 8.97 -0.65
CA ILE A 141 1.11 8.15 -0.14
C ILE A 141 2.41 8.67 -0.73
N GLY A 142 3.37 8.97 0.14
CA GLY A 142 4.70 9.32 -0.27
C GLY A 142 5.75 8.35 0.27
N PHE A 143 6.75 8.05 -0.55
CA PHE A 143 7.86 7.20 -0.13
C PHE A 143 9.14 7.52 -0.90
N SER A 144 10.28 7.29 -0.26
CA SER A 144 11.59 7.42 -0.88
C SER A 144 11.79 6.37 -1.96
N MET A 145 12.55 6.68 -3.00
CA MET A 145 12.83 5.81 -4.14
C MET A 145 13.37 4.42 -3.72
N LYS A 146 14.07 4.31 -2.61
CA LYS A 146 14.57 3.04 -2.08
C LYS A 146 13.48 1.99 -1.79
N TYR A 147 12.23 2.44 -1.58
CA TYR A 147 11.10 1.55 -1.33
C TYR A 147 10.35 1.15 -2.61
N LEU A 148 10.75 1.66 -3.78
CA LEU A 148 10.03 1.45 -5.03
C LEU A 148 9.83 -0.04 -5.36
N ASP A 149 10.87 -0.84 -5.25
CA ASP A 149 10.80 -2.28 -5.53
C ASP A 149 9.88 -3.02 -4.56
N GLN A 150 9.82 -2.55 -3.32
CA GLN A 150 8.90 -3.08 -2.31
C GLN A 150 7.46 -2.69 -2.64
N MET A 151 7.22 -1.43 -2.98
CA MET A 151 5.89 -0.94 -3.36
C MET A 151 5.33 -1.62 -4.62
N LEU A 152 6.19 -2.02 -5.55
CA LEU A 152 5.80 -2.80 -6.73
C LEU A 152 5.34 -4.23 -6.40
N LYS A 153 5.80 -4.81 -5.30
CA LYS A 153 5.40 -6.17 -4.85
C LYS A 153 4.08 -6.20 -4.09
N VAL A 154 3.63 -5.05 -3.58
CA VAL A 154 2.35 -4.93 -2.86
C VAL A 154 1.20 -5.34 -3.78
N ASP A 155 0.17 -6.02 -3.23
CA ASP A 155 -1.03 -6.38 -3.99
C ASP A 155 -1.80 -5.14 -4.46
N GLU A 156 -2.40 -5.20 -5.65
CA GLU A 156 -3.14 -4.09 -6.20
C GLU A 156 -4.51 -3.87 -5.55
N ASN A 157 -5.07 -4.87 -4.88
CA ASN A 157 -6.37 -4.76 -4.22
C ASN A 157 -6.25 -3.95 -2.93
N CYS A 158 -6.93 -2.82 -2.85
CA CYS A 158 -6.82 -1.88 -1.73
C CYS A 158 -5.36 -1.50 -1.43
N TYR A 159 -4.66 -1.04 -2.46
CA TYR A 159 -3.23 -0.80 -2.47
C TYR A 159 -2.72 -0.09 -1.22
N GLU A 160 -3.42 0.93 -0.73
CA GLU A 160 -3.04 1.72 0.45
C GLU A 160 -2.99 0.87 1.73
N VAL A 161 -4.01 0.03 1.90
CA VAL A 161 -4.12 -0.88 3.06
C VAL A 161 -3.01 -1.93 2.99
N GLN A 162 -2.75 -2.46 1.80
CA GLN A 162 -1.67 -3.42 1.58
C GLN A 162 -0.29 -2.82 1.84
N VAL A 163 -0.07 -1.56 1.45
CA VAL A 163 1.17 -0.83 1.80
C VAL A 163 1.34 -0.70 3.30
N LEU A 164 0.27 -0.38 4.04
CA LEU A 164 0.32 -0.33 5.51
C LEU A 164 0.66 -1.70 6.11
N ILE A 165 0.01 -2.76 5.63
CA ILE A 165 0.28 -4.14 6.08
C ILE A 165 1.75 -4.51 5.83
N GLU A 166 2.26 -4.24 4.63
CA GLU A 166 3.66 -4.48 4.28
C GLU A 166 4.63 -3.72 5.19
N CYS A 167 4.30 -2.46 5.51
CA CYS A 167 5.10 -1.65 6.43
C CYS A 167 5.13 -2.26 7.83
N VAL A 168 3.98 -2.70 8.35
CA VAL A 168 3.89 -3.34 9.66
C VAL A 168 4.69 -4.65 9.69
N GLN A 169 4.51 -5.51 8.69
CA GLN A 169 5.19 -6.80 8.62
C GLN A 169 6.73 -6.69 8.52
N LYS A 170 7.20 -5.59 7.94
CA LYS A 170 8.65 -5.32 7.79
C LYS A 170 9.19 -4.31 8.82
N GLU A 171 8.39 -3.98 9.83
CA GLU A 171 8.75 -3.03 10.88
C GLU A 171 9.21 -1.66 10.33
N ILE A 172 8.65 -1.26 9.19
CA ILE A 172 8.97 0.04 8.58
C ILE A 172 8.15 1.12 9.26
N THR A 173 8.82 2.10 9.83
CA THR A 173 8.15 3.24 10.46
C THR A 173 7.41 4.09 9.42
N VAL A 174 6.11 4.25 9.61
CA VAL A 174 5.24 5.09 8.79
C VAL A 174 4.95 6.38 9.53
N LYS A 175 5.00 7.51 8.81
CA LYS A 175 4.56 8.80 9.33
C LYS A 175 3.18 9.13 8.82
N GLU A 176 2.25 9.41 9.72
CA GLU A 176 0.91 9.85 9.37
C GLU A 176 0.77 11.36 9.54
N ILE A 177 0.28 12.04 8.50
CA ILE A 177 0.04 13.47 8.47
C ILE A 177 -1.46 13.68 8.31
N VAL A 178 -2.07 14.32 9.28
CA VAL A 178 -3.49 14.72 9.20
C VAL A 178 -3.56 16.14 8.66
N VAL A 179 -4.30 16.31 7.57
CA VAL A 179 -4.55 17.62 6.97
C VAL A 179 -6.02 17.97 7.15
N ASP A 180 -6.29 19.17 7.65
CA ASP A 180 -7.65 19.71 7.64
C ASP A 180 -7.95 20.15 6.21
N GLN A 181 -8.66 19.31 5.46
CA GLN A 181 -9.15 19.68 4.13
C GLN A 181 -10.55 20.29 4.23
N ASN A 182 -10.60 21.54 3.85
CA ASN A 182 -11.81 22.11 3.27
C ASN A 182 -11.62 21.99 1.75
N LYS A 183 -12.17 20.94 1.12
CA LYS A 183 -12.59 20.87 -0.29
C LYS A 183 -12.02 19.73 -1.16
N GLU A 184 -12.92 19.32 -1.98
CA GLU A 184 -12.98 18.74 -3.34
C GLU A 184 -11.86 17.77 -3.73
N CYS A 185 -12.13 16.50 -3.42
CA CYS A 185 -11.36 15.37 -3.90
C CYS A 185 -11.71 15.07 -5.36
N PHE A 186 -10.75 14.68 -6.18
CA PHE A 186 -11.00 13.98 -7.44
C PHE A 186 -11.75 12.68 -7.10
N HIS A 187 -13.04 12.61 -7.41
CA HIS A 187 -13.88 11.53 -6.91
C HIS A 187 -13.47 10.17 -7.46
N LEU A 188 -12.74 9.43 -6.66
CA LEU A 188 -12.69 7.99 -6.75
C LEU A 188 -13.73 7.39 -5.79
N LYS A 189 -14.54 6.48 -6.32
CA LYS A 189 -15.59 5.81 -5.55
C LYS A 189 -14.97 4.97 -4.45
N ASN A 190 -15.13 5.41 -3.21
CA ASN A 190 -14.56 4.73 -2.05
C ASN A 190 -15.24 3.36 -1.85
N ASN A 191 -14.52 2.28 -1.97
CA ASN A 191 -15.05 0.91 -1.86
C ASN A 191 -14.73 0.29 -0.49
N ASN A 192 -15.40 0.78 0.55
CA ASN A 192 -15.24 0.30 1.93
C ASN A 192 -15.38 -1.22 2.08
N ARG A 193 -16.11 -1.89 1.17
CA ARG A 193 -16.27 -3.36 1.20
C ARG A 193 -14.95 -4.08 0.93
N ASN A 194 -14.12 -3.54 0.07
CA ASN A 194 -12.83 -4.14 -0.27
C ASN A 194 -11.83 -4.03 0.89
N ILE A 195 -11.87 -2.95 1.65
CA ILE A 195 -10.99 -2.75 2.82
C ILE A 195 -11.26 -3.82 3.88
N LEU A 196 -12.53 -4.04 4.22
CA LEU A 196 -12.93 -5.10 5.16
C LEU A 196 -12.52 -6.49 4.66
N TYR A 197 -12.70 -6.75 3.37
CA TYR A 197 -12.31 -8.01 2.75
C TYR A 197 -10.80 -8.27 2.87
N VAL A 198 -9.98 -7.27 2.58
CA VAL A 198 -8.51 -7.39 2.70
C VAL A 198 -8.12 -7.63 4.16
N ILE A 199 -8.65 -6.86 5.10
CA ILE A 199 -8.39 -7.05 6.53
C ILE A 199 -8.82 -8.46 6.96
N PHE A 200 -10.00 -8.92 6.54
CA PHE A 200 -10.50 -10.25 6.83
C PHE A 200 -9.62 -11.36 6.26
N LEU A 201 -9.15 -11.23 5.02
CA LEU A 201 -8.23 -12.20 4.41
C LEU A 201 -6.92 -12.34 5.18
N HIS A 202 -6.35 -11.22 5.63
CA HIS A 202 -5.13 -11.24 6.43
C HIS A 202 -5.37 -11.88 7.81
N LEU A 203 -6.48 -11.56 8.47
CA LEU A 203 -6.89 -12.23 9.70
C LEU A 203 -7.09 -13.73 9.51
N PHE A 204 -7.80 -14.11 8.44
CA PHE A 204 -8.05 -15.52 8.14
C PHE A 204 -6.75 -16.29 7.88
N ARG A 205 -5.83 -15.71 7.13
CA ARG A 205 -4.49 -16.30 6.93
C ARG A 205 -3.74 -16.49 8.25
N PHE A 206 -3.77 -15.47 9.12
CA PHE A 206 -3.11 -15.55 10.42
C PHE A 206 -3.74 -16.63 11.32
N ILE A 207 -5.06 -16.66 11.42
CA ILE A 207 -5.80 -17.64 12.24
C ILE A 207 -5.59 -19.05 11.67
N SER A 208 -5.70 -19.24 10.35
CA SER A 208 -5.54 -20.54 9.72
C SER A 208 -4.11 -21.08 9.88
N SER A 209 -3.07 -20.27 9.74
CA SER A 209 -1.69 -20.68 9.99
C SER A 209 -1.47 -21.09 11.44
N SER A 210 -2.04 -20.34 12.39
CA SER A 210 -1.96 -20.65 13.82
C SER A 210 -2.67 -21.94 14.19
N VAL A 211 -3.87 -22.17 13.62
CA VAL A 211 -4.63 -23.41 13.81
C VAL A 211 -3.89 -24.60 13.21
N ILE A 212 -3.36 -24.47 11.99
CA ILE A 212 -2.59 -25.52 11.33
C ILE A 212 -1.36 -25.87 12.16
N SER A 213 -0.61 -24.87 12.65
CA SER A 213 0.55 -25.11 13.52
C SER A 213 0.14 -25.86 14.79
N SER A 214 -0.93 -25.43 15.47
CA SER A 214 -1.41 -26.10 16.68
C SER A 214 -1.84 -27.55 16.43
N VAL A 215 -2.48 -27.83 15.27
CA VAL A 215 -2.84 -29.21 14.88
C VAL A 215 -1.60 -30.05 14.64
N ILE A 216 -0.58 -29.50 13.97
CA ILE A 216 0.69 -30.18 13.74
C ILE A 216 1.37 -30.48 15.09
N ASP A 217 1.41 -29.52 16.01
CA ASP A 217 2.02 -29.69 17.33
C ASP A 217 1.32 -30.81 18.13
N VAL A 218 -0.02 -30.87 18.09
CA VAL A 218 -0.78 -31.94 18.73
C VAL A 218 -0.51 -33.30 18.08
N LEU A 219 -0.45 -33.36 16.75
CA LEU A 219 -0.13 -34.59 16.03
C LEU A 219 1.28 -35.09 16.32
N LEU A 220 2.26 -34.17 16.37
CA LEU A 220 3.64 -34.50 16.73
C LEU A 220 3.75 -34.98 18.18
N ALA A 221 3.06 -34.30 19.12
CA ALA A 221 3.00 -34.74 20.51
C ALA A 221 2.38 -36.12 20.65
N TRP A 222 1.28 -36.40 19.92
CA TRP A 222 0.64 -37.72 19.91
C TRP A 222 1.58 -38.79 19.35
N LEU A 223 2.23 -38.51 18.19
CA LEU A 223 3.21 -39.43 17.58
C LEU A 223 4.39 -39.73 18.53
N LEU A 224 4.92 -38.72 19.20
CA LEU A 224 5.99 -38.85 20.19
C LEU A 224 5.56 -39.70 21.36
N LEU A 225 4.34 -39.53 21.86
CA LEU A 225 3.79 -40.35 22.95
C LEU A 225 3.64 -41.82 22.52
N ASP A 226 3.18 -42.08 21.31
CA ASP A 226 3.08 -43.44 20.78
C ASP A 226 4.45 -44.11 20.59
N VAL A 227 5.43 -43.35 20.05
CA VAL A 227 6.81 -43.84 19.92
C VAL A 227 7.42 -44.15 21.30
N LEU A 228 7.24 -43.24 22.28
CA LEU A 228 7.69 -43.45 23.64
C LEU A 228 6.99 -44.66 24.29
N LYS A 229 5.71 -44.86 24.06
CA LYS A 229 4.95 -46.03 24.54
C LYS A 229 5.50 -47.33 23.95
N ILE A 230 5.75 -47.39 22.65
CA ILE A 230 6.36 -48.52 21.97
C ILE A 230 7.76 -48.80 22.56
N TRP A 231 8.55 -47.72 22.78
CA TRP A 231 9.89 -47.83 23.34
C TRP A 231 9.90 -48.33 24.79
N MET A 232 8.98 -47.85 25.62
CA MET A 232 8.81 -48.27 27.02
C MET A 232 8.24 -49.71 27.14
N THR A 233 7.46 -50.17 26.14
CA THR A 233 6.91 -51.54 26.12
C THR A 233 7.81 -52.55 25.41
N SER A 234 8.90 -52.10 24.76
CA SER A 234 9.84 -52.98 24.11
C SER A 234 10.66 -53.76 25.15
N ASP A 235 10.83 -55.04 24.94
CA ASP A 235 11.67 -55.92 25.81
C ASP A 235 13.13 -55.49 25.93
N PHE A 236 13.53 -54.52 25.09
CA PHE A 236 14.87 -53.94 25.11
C PHE A 236 15.24 -53.38 26.49
N TRP A 237 14.33 -52.66 27.15
CA TRP A 237 14.59 -52.11 28.48
C TRP A 237 14.55 -53.16 29.59
N ARG A 238 13.74 -54.24 29.45
CA ARG A 238 13.76 -55.36 30.36
C ARG A 238 15.11 -56.07 30.32
N ILE A 239 15.69 -56.25 29.12
CA ILE A 239 16.99 -56.88 28.93
C ILE A 239 18.10 -55.96 29.43
N ALA A 240 18.04 -54.64 29.16
CA ALA A 240 19.05 -53.66 29.63
C ALA A 240 19.11 -53.52 31.13
N ILE A 241 17.96 -53.59 31.83
CA ILE A 241 17.90 -53.53 33.30
C ILE A 241 18.31 -54.85 33.95
N ALA A 242 18.04 -55.96 33.29
CA ALA A 242 18.46 -57.30 33.80
C ALA A 242 19.94 -57.59 33.61
N SER A 243 20.67 -56.76 32.82
CA SER A 243 22.10 -56.91 32.56
C SER A 243 22.95 -55.91 33.38
N LEU A 244 22.33 -55.11 34.23
CA LEU A 244 22.98 -54.25 35.25
C LEU A 244 22.82 -54.90 36.64
#